data_b29cf4ee59d67b43378aa6571ab01cea
#
_entry.id   b29cf4ee59d67b43378aa6571ab01cea
#
_cell.length_a   1.000
_cell.length_b   1.000
_cell.length_c   1.000
_cell.angle_alpha   90.00
_cell.angle_beta   90.00
_cell.angle_gamma   90.00
#
_symmetry.space_group_name_H-M   'P 1'
#
loop_
_entity.id
_entity.type
_entity.pdbx_description
1 polymer ?
#
loop_
_entity_poly.entity_id
_entity_poly.type
_entity_poly.pdbx_seq_one_letter_code
_entity_poly.pdbx_strand_id
1 'polypeptide(L)'
;LLSRGLGDVYKRQFLTLLRGVIDSPDIPLNVSRSYLQVDSAVKKISNYITRKVADKLNSLFKKDRKKFEEKWNDIKVIIEYGMLSEDKFFEKSDSFSLYPSTDNNYYTYEELIKKIKKDHTDKEGKTIILYASNIEEQDSYIKHANKKGYTVLLLDSPIVSHLIQKLETSKDNISFARVDSDAIEQLIKKDDKSISKLSDKEQEKLKSQLEDVIPKEKY
;
A
#
# COMPACT_ATOMS: atom_id res chain seq x y z
N LEU A 1 28.87 2.55 30.73
CA LEU A 1 29.19 3.60 29.71
C LEU A 1 29.53 3.03 28.32
N LEU A 2 29.65 1.72 28.18
CA LEU A 2 30.07 1.02 26.93
C LEU A 2 28.92 0.55 26.06
N SER A 3 27.68 0.69 26.48
CA SER A 3 26.52 0.11 25.78
C SER A 3 25.85 1.03 24.74
N ARG A 4 26.20 2.32 24.67
CA ARG A 4 25.54 3.29 23.80
C ARG A 4 25.87 3.16 22.30
N GLY A 5 26.99 2.55 21.95
CA GLY A 5 27.46 2.47 20.56
C GLY A 5 27.02 1.24 19.79
N LEU A 6 26.71 0.13 20.46
CA LEU A 6 26.40 -1.14 19.84
C LEU A 6 24.92 -1.26 19.42
N GLY A 7 24.01 -0.61 20.13
CA GLY A 7 22.58 -0.69 19.87
C GLY A 7 22.16 -0.08 18.54
N ASP A 8 22.84 0.94 18.04
CA ASP A 8 22.43 1.70 16.86
C ASP A 8 22.96 1.12 15.55
N VAL A 9 24.06 0.37 15.60
CA VAL A 9 24.68 -0.18 14.37
C VAL A 9 24.01 -1.46 13.90
N TYR A 10 23.33 -2.18 14.78
CA TYR A 10 22.75 -3.49 14.51
C TYR A 10 21.24 -3.51 14.29
N LYS A 11 20.58 -2.39 14.54
CA LYS A 11 19.17 -2.27 14.25
C LYS A 11 18.97 -2.09 12.75
N ARG A 12 18.00 -2.81 12.21
CA ARG A 12 17.52 -2.51 10.86
C ARG A 12 17.09 -1.04 10.80
N GLN A 13 17.33 -0.37 9.68
CA GLN A 13 17.11 1.08 9.56
C GLN A 13 15.70 1.49 10.00
N PHE A 14 14.66 0.71 9.69
CA PHE A 14 13.30 1.01 10.12
C PHE A 14 13.06 0.86 11.63
N LEU A 15 13.96 0.18 12.36
CA LEU A 15 13.90 0.02 13.81
C LEU A 15 14.76 1.03 14.57
N THR A 16 15.35 2.02 13.90
CA THR A 16 16.23 3.02 14.55
C THR A 16 15.52 3.85 15.61
N LEU A 17 14.20 3.99 15.53
CA LEU A 17 13.39 4.66 16.55
C LEU A 17 13.25 3.84 17.83
N LEU A 18 13.49 2.54 17.79
CA LEU A 18 13.47 1.70 18.97
C LEU A 18 14.78 1.85 19.74
N ARG A 19 14.69 2.39 20.94
CA ARG A 19 15.80 2.49 21.86
C ARG A 19 15.85 1.26 22.78
N GLY A 20 17.04 0.71 23.00
CA GLY A 20 17.23 -0.45 23.86
C GLY A 20 18.69 -0.77 24.06
N VAL A 21 18.96 -1.66 24.99
CA VAL A 21 20.29 -2.20 25.29
C VAL A 21 20.24 -3.68 24.96
N ILE A 22 21.27 -4.16 24.27
CA ILE A 22 21.48 -5.57 24.00
C ILE A 22 22.75 -5.97 24.75
N ASP A 23 22.61 -6.92 25.65
CA ASP A 23 23.73 -7.58 26.31
C ASP A 23 23.86 -9.00 25.73
N SER A 24 25.02 -9.32 25.18
CA SER A 24 25.30 -10.63 24.62
C SER A 24 26.78 -10.95 24.78
N PRO A 25 27.09 -12.05 25.48
CA PRO A 25 28.47 -12.50 25.65
C PRO A 25 29.09 -13.01 24.33
N ASP A 26 28.25 -13.33 23.34
CA ASP A 26 28.69 -13.93 22.06
C ASP A 26 29.03 -12.88 20.99
N ILE A 27 28.86 -11.59 21.30
CA ILE A 27 29.24 -10.51 20.38
C ILE A 27 30.65 -10.03 20.72
N PRO A 28 31.66 -10.30 19.89
CA PRO A 28 32.99 -9.80 20.14
C PRO A 28 33.01 -8.28 20.10
N LEU A 29 33.48 -7.66 21.19
CA LEU A 29 33.73 -6.23 21.27
C LEU A 29 34.92 -5.90 20.36
N ASN A 30 34.61 -5.36 19.18
CA ASN A 30 35.67 -4.88 18.29
C ASN A 30 36.15 -3.50 18.77
N VAL A 31 37.42 -3.40 19.14
CA VAL A 31 38.07 -2.22 19.72
C VAL A 31 38.20 -1.07 18.70
N SER A 32 38.11 -1.34 17.42
CA SER A 32 38.11 -0.31 16.39
C SER A 32 36.65 0.10 16.01
N ARG A 33 36.29 1.33 16.32
CA ARG A 33 34.99 1.93 16.12
C ARG A 33 34.53 2.07 14.65
N SER A 34 35.29 1.59 13.67
CA SER A 34 35.07 1.94 12.27
C SER A 34 34.47 0.87 11.40
N TYR A 35 34.50 -0.40 11.73
CA TYR A 35 33.82 -1.44 10.94
C TYR A 35 33.50 -2.67 11.79
N LEU A 36 32.22 -2.77 12.14
CA LEU A 36 31.68 -4.05 12.57
C LEU A 36 31.50 -4.90 11.31
N GLN A 37 32.37 -5.87 11.14
CA GLN A 37 32.10 -6.96 10.21
C GLN A 37 30.74 -7.51 10.56
N VAL A 38 29.86 -7.62 9.55
CA VAL A 38 28.51 -8.15 9.73
C VAL A 38 28.63 -9.63 10.06
N ASP A 39 28.95 -9.91 11.32
CA ASP A 39 29.07 -11.25 11.83
C ASP A 39 27.71 -11.96 11.73
N SER A 40 27.76 -13.25 11.51
CA SER A 40 26.56 -14.11 11.49
C SER A 40 25.71 -14.00 12.77
N ALA A 41 26.36 -13.75 13.91
CA ALA A 41 25.69 -13.51 15.19
C ALA A 41 24.83 -12.25 15.17
N VAL A 42 25.33 -11.16 14.62
CA VAL A 42 24.63 -9.89 14.48
C VAL A 42 23.40 -10.01 13.58
N LYS A 43 23.55 -10.70 12.45
CA LYS A 43 22.42 -11.00 11.56
C LYS A 43 21.33 -11.80 12.27
N LYS A 44 21.71 -12.79 13.07
CA LYS A 44 20.76 -13.59 13.86
C LYS A 44 20.00 -12.75 14.87
N ILE A 45 20.68 -11.86 15.60
CA ILE A 45 20.07 -10.96 16.58
C ILE A 45 19.13 -9.98 15.88
N SER A 46 19.57 -9.35 14.80
CA SER A 46 18.74 -8.43 14.01
C SER A 46 17.45 -9.11 13.49
N ASN A 47 17.59 -10.31 12.94
CA ASN A 47 16.43 -11.10 12.49
C ASN A 47 15.50 -11.48 13.64
N TYR A 48 16.05 -11.78 14.81
CA TYR A 48 15.25 -12.08 16.00
C TYR A 48 14.46 -10.86 16.45
N ILE A 49 15.09 -9.69 16.54
CA ILE A 49 14.44 -8.42 16.92
C ILE A 49 13.33 -8.08 15.92
N THR A 50 13.61 -8.12 14.61
CA THR A 50 12.64 -7.86 13.54
C THR A 50 11.41 -8.75 13.69
N ARG A 51 11.62 -10.05 13.92
CA ARG A 51 10.53 -11.00 14.16
C ARG A 51 9.73 -10.66 15.41
N LYS A 52 10.39 -10.33 16.52
CA LYS A 52 9.71 -9.96 17.78
C LYS A 52 8.92 -8.67 17.66
N VAL A 53 9.40 -7.70 16.90
CA VAL A 53 8.65 -6.47 16.61
C VAL A 53 7.40 -6.80 15.80
N ALA A 54 7.51 -7.57 14.73
CA ALA A 54 6.36 -7.99 13.93
C ALA A 54 5.34 -8.79 14.77
N ASP A 55 5.81 -9.74 15.59
CA ASP A 55 4.95 -10.52 16.49
C ASP A 55 4.24 -9.62 17.50
N LYS A 56 4.92 -8.58 18.02
CA LYS A 56 4.31 -7.60 18.95
C LYS A 56 3.26 -6.74 18.27
N LEU A 57 3.52 -6.23 17.07
CA LEU A 57 2.55 -5.46 16.27
C LEU A 57 1.31 -6.28 15.99
N ASN A 58 1.47 -7.54 15.54
CA ASN A 58 0.36 -8.45 15.33
C ASN A 58 -0.44 -8.72 16.62
N SER A 59 0.25 -8.90 17.74
CA SER A 59 -0.42 -9.06 19.05
C SER A 59 -1.22 -7.82 19.45
N LEU A 60 -0.69 -6.62 19.22
CA LEU A 60 -1.41 -5.36 19.50
C LEU A 60 -2.64 -5.21 18.59
N PHE A 61 -2.50 -5.50 17.31
CA PHE A 61 -3.60 -5.50 16.35
C PHE A 61 -4.72 -6.46 16.77
N LYS A 62 -4.38 -7.70 17.12
CA LYS A 62 -5.36 -8.71 17.55
C LYS A 62 -6.03 -8.39 18.87
N LYS A 63 -5.28 -7.73 19.81
CA LYS A 63 -5.79 -7.40 21.13
C LYS A 63 -6.83 -6.28 21.07
N ASP A 64 -6.59 -5.25 20.28
CA ASP A 64 -7.46 -4.08 20.18
C ASP A 64 -7.27 -3.42 18.81
N ARG A 65 -8.01 -3.92 17.83
CA ARG A 65 -7.96 -3.45 16.44
C ARG A 65 -8.29 -1.96 16.34
N LYS A 66 -9.32 -1.50 17.03
CA LYS A 66 -9.74 -0.09 16.98
C LYS A 66 -8.62 0.85 17.42
N LYS A 67 -7.99 0.53 18.54
CA LYS A 67 -6.88 1.32 19.07
C LYS A 67 -5.66 1.27 18.15
N PHE A 68 -5.46 0.16 17.45
CA PHE A 68 -4.39 0.02 16.46
C PHE A 68 -4.68 0.90 15.23
N GLU A 69 -5.93 0.92 14.73
CA GLU A 69 -6.38 1.79 13.65
C GLU A 69 -6.22 3.28 14.00
N GLU A 70 -6.59 3.69 15.21
CA GLU A 70 -6.39 5.07 15.69
C GLU A 70 -4.91 5.50 15.67
N LYS A 71 -3.99 4.57 15.89
CA LYS A 71 -2.54 4.80 15.90
C LYS A 71 -1.88 4.58 14.54
N TRP A 72 -2.64 4.14 13.53
CA TRP A 72 -2.08 3.77 12.25
C TRP A 72 -1.27 4.91 11.60
N ASN A 73 -1.79 6.13 11.61
CA ASN A 73 -1.11 7.27 11.02
C ASN A 73 0.24 7.60 11.67
N ASP A 74 0.40 7.30 12.97
CA ASP A 74 1.65 7.54 13.70
C ASP A 74 2.72 6.49 13.36
N ILE A 75 2.32 5.29 12.94
CA ILE A 75 3.23 4.14 12.79
C ILE A 75 3.35 3.64 11.34
N LYS A 76 2.43 4.02 10.43
CA LYS A 76 2.36 3.50 9.05
C LYS A 76 3.68 3.58 8.30
N VAL A 77 4.34 4.74 8.32
CA VAL A 77 5.60 4.97 7.56
C VAL A 77 6.71 4.02 8.04
N ILE A 78 6.77 3.75 9.35
CA ILE A 78 7.77 2.83 9.91
C ILE A 78 7.48 1.39 9.48
N ILE A 79 6.21 0.98 9.49
CA ILE A 79 5.78 -0.35 9.06
C ILE A 79 6.04 -0.51 7.56
N GLU A 80 5.64 0.44 6.73
CA GLU A 80 5.87 0.44 5.29
C GLU A 80 7.36 0.37 4.95
N TYR A 81 8.19 1.15 5.66
CA TYR A 81 9.63 1.08 5.47
C TYR A 81 10.21 -0.28 5.89
N GLY A 82 9.68 -0.88 6.96
CA GLY A 82 10.01 -2.25 7.34
C GLY A 82 9.64 -3.27 6.28
N MET A 83 8.48 -3.11 5.66
CA MET A 83 8.02 -3.96 4.54
C MET A 83 8.95 -3.86 3.33
N LEU A 84 9.46 -2.66 3.04
CA LEU A 84 10.40 -2.44 1.93
C LEU A 84 11.79 -2.99 2.20
N SER A 85 12.26 -2.87 3.45
CA SER A 85 13.65 -3.18 3.82
C SER A 85 13.88 -4.66 4.12
N GLU A 86 12.85 -5.41 4.55
CA GLU A 86 12.99 -6.73 5.17
C GLU A 86 11.90 -7.69 4.70
N ASP A 87 12.27 -8.66 3.87
CA ASP A 87 11.31 -9.63 3.32
C ASP A 87 10.58 -10.43 4.41
N LYS A 88 11.27 -10.83 5.47
CA LYS A 88 10.65 -11.53 6.61
C LYS A 88 9.67 -10.66 7.41
N PHE A 89 9.90 -9.35 7.44
CA PHE A 89 8.94 -8.43 8.03
C PHE A 89 7.74 -8.23 7.10
N PHE A 90 7.99 -8.11 5.80
CA PHE A 90 6.96 -8.02 4.77
C PHE A 90 5.98 -9.19 4.84
N GLU A 91 6.49 -10.44 4.85
CA GLU A 91 5.64 -11.63 4.98
C GLU A 91 4.75 -11.61 6.23
N LYS A 92 5.30 -11.16 7.37
CA LYS A 92 4.55 -11.08 8.64
C LYS A 92 3.58 -9.90 8.69
N SER A 93 3.86 -8.83 7.98
CA SER A 93 3.05 -7.61 7.99
C SER A 93 1.66 -7.79 7.41
N ASP A 94 1.44 -8.76 6.55
CA ASP A 94 0.11 -9.10 6.00
C ASP A 94 -0.96 -9.29 7.07
N SER A 95 -0.55 -9.72 8.28
CA SER A 95 -1.47 -10.00 9.39
C SER A 95 -1.89 -8.77 10.19
N PHE A 96 -1.21 -7.61 10.04
CA PHE A 96 -1.47 -6.40 10.82
C PHE A 96 -1.28 -5.09 10.05
N SER A 97 -0.70 -5.13 8.86
CA SER A 97 -0.58 -3.92 8.02
C SER A 97 -1.95 -3.50 7.54
N LEU A 98 -2.24 -2.20 7.65
CA LEU A 98 -3.53 -1.64 7.30
C LEU A 98 -3.45 -0.79 6.03
N TYR A 99 -4.52 -0.87 5.26
CA TYR A 99 -4.75 -0.08 4.05
C TYR A 99 -6.00 0.76 4.29
N PRO A 100 -5.84 2.02 4.72
CA PRO A 100 -6.98 2.91 4.93
C PRO A 100 -7.64 3.26 3.60
N SER A 101 -8.97 3.41 3.63
CA SER A 101 -9.76 3.88 2.51
C SER A 101 -10.24 5.31 2.73
N THR A 102 -10.63 5.98 1.66
CA THR A 102 -11.11 7.37 1.68
C THR A 102 -12.45 7.55 2.43
N ASP A 103 -13.13 6.45 2.74
CA ASP A 103 -14.34 6.40 3.57
C ASP A 103 -14.06 6.05 5.05
N ASN A 104 -12.81 6.23 5.51
CA ASN A 104 -12.34 5.99 6.87
C ASN A 104 -12.45 4.54 7.37
N ASN A 105 -12.49 3.57 6.48
CA ASN A 105 -12.36 2.18 6.85
C ASN A 105 -10.91 1.70 6.73
N TYR A 106 -10.53 0.73 7.53
CA TYR A 106 -9.20 0.13 7.54
C TYR A 106 -9.31 -1.34 7.19
N TYR A 107 -8.47 -1.79 6.25
CA TYR A 107 -8.45 -3.17 5.79
C TYR A 107 -7.05 -3.76 5.93
N THR A 108 -6.95 -5.01 6.35
CA THR A 108 -5.76 -5.81 6.06
C THR A 108 -5.73 -6.14 4.57
N TYR A 109 -4.60 -6.61 4.06
CA TYR A 109 -4.50 -6.99 2.64
C TYR A 109 -5.57 -8.02 2.24
N GLU A 110 -5.74 -9.06 3.06
CA GLU A 110 -6.72 -10.11 2.79
C GLU A 110 -8.17 -9.59 2.79
N GLU A 111 -8.51 -8.74 3.76
CA GLU A 111 -9.84 -8.11 3.85
C GLU A 111 -10.11 -7.21 2.66
N LEU A 112 -9.10 -6.43 2.24
CA LEU A 112 -9.19 -5.56 1.08
C LEU A 112 -9.49 -6.37 -0.18
N ILE A 113 -8.65 -7.36 -0.50
CA ILE A 113 -8.83 -8.18 -1.69
C ILE A 113 -10.19 -8.88 -1.68
N LYS A 114 -10.59 -9.45 -0.55
CA LYS A 114 -11.89 -10.09 -0.42
C LYS A 114 -13.05 -9.14 -0.70
N LYS A 115 -12.92 -7.89 -0.28
CA LYS A 115 -13.94 -6.84 -0.50
C LYS A 115 -14.01 -6.42 -1.96
N ILE A 116 -12.86 -6.14 -2.59
CA ILE A 116 -12.83 -5.49 -3.91
C ILE A 116 -12.81 -6.46 -5.09
N LYS A 117 -12.36 -7.69 -4.92
CA LYS A 117 -12.11 -8.64 -6.01
C LYS A 117 -13.26 -8.75 -7.02
N LYS A 118 -14.51 -8.72 -6.54
CA LYS A 118 -15.69 -8.88 -7.41
C LYS A 118 -15.91 -7.68 -8.33
N ASP A 119 -15.69 -6.48 -7.82
CA ASP A 119 -16.06 -5.23 -8.49
C ASP A 119 -14.87 -4.53 -9.16
N HIS A 120 -13.65 -4.92 -8.83
CA HIS A 120 -12.40 -4.31 -9.28
C HIS A 120 -11.56 -5.23 -10.19
N THR A 121 -12.16 -6.24 -10.79
CA THR A 121 -11.42 -7.14 -11.68
C THR A 121 -11.47 -6.63 -13.12
N ASP A 122 -10.31 -6.58 -13.78
CA ASP A 122 -10.18 -6.19 -15.18
C ASP A 122 -10.53 -7.34 -16.15
N LYS A 123 -10.31 -7.10 -17.46
CA LYS A 123 -10.58 -8.08 -18.52
C LYS A 123 -9.67 -9.30 -18.47
N GLU A 124 -8.50 -9.16 -17.87
CA GLU A 124 -7.46 -10.18 -17.75
C GLU A 124 -7.57 -10.98 -16.46
N GLY A 125 -8.52 -10.63 -15.59
CA GLY A 125 -8.70 -11.27 -14.28
C GLY A 125 -7.82 -10.68 -13.18
N LYS A 126 -7.19 -9.52 -13.43
CA LYS A 126 -6.35 -8.82 -12.48
C LYS A 126 -7.20 -7.91 -11.59
N THR A 127 -6.94 -7.88 -10.28
CA THR A 127 -7.64 -7.01 -9.34
C THR A 127 -6.99 -5.63 -9.32
N ILE A 128 -7.72 -4.59 -9.69
CA ILE A 128 -7.24 -3.22 -9.71
C ILE A 128 -7.52 -2.55 -8.36
N ILE A 129 -6.49 -2.17 -7.65
CA ILE A 129 -6.58 -1.46 -6.37
C ILE A 129 -6.50 0.04 -6.65
N LEU A 130 -7.63 0.74 -6.49
CA LEU A 130 -7.67 2.19 -6.67
C LEU A 130 -7.13 2.90 -5.44
N TYR A 131 -6.32 3.94 -5.65
CA TYR A 131 -5.81 4.75 -4.55
C TYR A 131 -5.78 6.24 -4.87
N ALA A 132 -5.88 7.04 -3.81
CA ALA A 132 -5.64 8.47 -3.80
C ALA A 132 -4.44 8.77 -2.90
N SER A 133 -3.64 9.77 -3.24
CA SER A 133 -2.53 10.28 -2.43
C SER A 133 -2.89 11.56 -1.68
N ASN A 134 -3.89 12.28 -2.16
CA ASN A 134 -4.39 13.51 -1.56
C ASN A 134 -5.91 13.60 -1.74
N ILE A 135 -6.64 13.61 -0.62
CA ILE A 135 -8.10 13.62 -0.65
C ILE A 135 -8.64 14.93 -1.24
N GLU A 136 -8.05 16.08 -0.88
CA GLU A 136 -8.55 17.39 -1.30
C GLU A 136 -8.37 17.59 -2.80
N GLU A 137 -7.19 17.30 -3.33
CA GLU A 137 -6.88 17.46 -4.75
C GLU A 137 -7.64 16.46 -5.64
N GLN A 138 -7.94 15.27 -5.11
CA GLN A 138 -8.54 14.17 -5.87
C GLN A 138 -10.02 13.93 -5.52
N ASP A 139 -10.67 14.85 -4.79
CA ASP A 139 -12.04 14.71 -4.26
C ASP A 139 -13.07 14.35 -5.33
N SER A 140 -13.02 15.02 -6.49
CA SER A 140 -13.97 14.76 -7.59
C SER A 140 -13.85 13.34 -8.15
N TYR A 141 -12.64 12.84 -8.30
CA TYR A 141 -12.35 11.48 -8.78
C TYR A 141 -12.74 10.44 -7.75
N ILE A 142 -12.45 10.69 -6.47
CA ILE A 142 -12.85 9.83 -5.34
C ILE A 142 -14.37 9.70 -5.30
N LYS A 143 -15.11 10.82 -5.36
CA LYS A 143 -16.57 10.82 -5.38
C LYS A 143 -17.15 10.08 -6.58
N HIS A 144 -16.51 10.22 -7.75
CA HIS A 144 -16.94 9.50 -8.95
C HIS A 144 -16.74 7.98 -8.81
N ALA A 145 -15.56 7.56 -8.32
CA ALA A 145 -15.28 6.15 -8.07
C ALA A 145 -16.24 5.54 -7.02
N ASN A 146 -16.47 6.26 -5.92
CA ASN A 146 -17.38 5.82 -4.87
C ASN A 146 -18.85 5.69 -5.36
N LYS A 147 -19.34 6.61 -6.22
CA LYS A 147 -20.67 6.49 -6.84
C LYS A 147 -20.83 5.23 -7.68
N LYS A 148 -19.74 4.74 -8.26
CA LYS A 148 -19.71 3.47 -9.00
C LYS A 148 -19.56 2.24 -8.10
N GLY A 149 -19.46 2.45 -6.80
CA GLY A 149 -19.29 1.38 -5.80
C GLY A 149 -17.85 0.88 -5.67
N TYR A 150 -16.88 1.61 -6.21
CA TYR A 150 -15.46 1.28 -6.06
C TYR A 150 -14.93 1.73 -4.70
N THR A 151 -14.01 0.96 -4.14
CA THR A 151 -13.26 1.32 -2.93
C THR A 151 -11.97 1.99 -3.33
N VAL A 152 -11.71 3.19 -2.80
CA VAL A 152 -10.47 3.94 -3.04
C VAL A 152 -9.66 3.98 -1.75
N LEU A 153 -8.41 3.53 -1.81
CA LEU A 153 -7.48 3.61 -0.67
C LEU A 153 -6.89 5.01 -0.55
N LEU A 154 -6.54 5.41 0.66
CA LEU A 154 -5.73 6.59 0.93
C LEU A 154 -4.29 6.16 1.19
N LEU A 155 -3.42 6.35 0.21
CA LEU A 155 -2.00 6.02 0.29
C LEU A 155 -1.18 7.32 0.16
N ASP A 156 -1.02 8.03 1.27
CA ASP A 156 -0.41 9.35 1.37
C ASP A 156 1.03 9.35 1.93
N SER A 157 1.61 8.17 2.07
CA SER A 157 2.98 8.00 2.55
C SER A 157 4.01 8.49 1.51
N PRO A 158 5.12 9.13 1.92
CA PRO A 158 6.17 9.57 1.00
C PRO A 158 6.88 8.41 0.28
N ILE A 159 6.73 7.19 0.76
CA ILE A 159 7.35 5.98 0.18
C ILE A 159 6.35 5.09 -0.55
N VAL A 160 5.14 5.59 -0.79
CA VAL A 160 4.02 4.81 -1.36
C VAL A 160 4.35 4.18 -2.71
N SER A 161 5.08 4.88 -3.58
CA SER A 161 5.43 4.36 -4.91
C SER A 161 6.28 3.07 -4.83
N HIS A 162 7.23 3.04 -3.90
CA HIS A 162 8.05 1.85 -3.66
C HIS A 162 7.23 0.72 -3.02
N LEU A 163 6.32 1.07 -2.11
CA LEU A 163 5.42 0.09 -1.50
C LEU A 163 4.51 -0.56 -2.53
N ILE A 164 3.91 0.23 -3.43
CA ILE A 164 3.08 -0.26 -4.53
C ILE A 164 3.90 -1.23 -5.40
N GLN A 165 5.09 -0.83 -5.84
CA GLN A 165 5.95 -1.69 -6.65
C GLN A 165 6.29 -3.02 -5.93
N LYS A 166 6.59 -2.97 -4.63
CA LYS A 166 6.85 -4.18 -3.83
C LYS A 166 5.62 -5.07 -3.76
N LEU A 167 4.44 -4.50 -3.54
CA LEU A 167 3.18 -5.24 -3.49
C LEU A 167 2.84 -5.89 -4.83
N GLU A 168 2.91 -5.15 -5.94
CA GLU A 168 2.65 -5.68 -7.28
C GLU A 168 3.62 -6.78 -7.69
N THR A 169 4.88 -6.70 -7.24
CA THR A 169 5.88 -7.73 -7.53
C THR A 169 5.72 -8.98 -6.65
N SER A 170 5.23 -8.81 -5.42
CA SER A 170 5.16 -9.89 -4.41
C SER A 170 3.81 -10.55 -4.30
N LYS A 171 2.76 -9.95 -4.86
CA LYS A 171 1.38 -10.46 -4.81
C LYS A 171 0.89 -10.74 -6.22
N ASP A 172 0.24 -11.88 -6.40
CA ASP A 172 -0.26 -12.29 -7.70
C ASP A 172 -1.54 -11.55 -8.10
N ASN A 173 -1.67 -11.27 -9.38
CA ASN A 173 -2.90 -10.79 -10.00
C ASN A 173 -3.47 -9.50 -9.40
N ILE A 174 -2.62 -8.57 -8.97
CA ILE A 174 -3.03 -7.23 -8.55
C ILE A 174 -2.32 -6.15 -9.34
N SER A 175 -2.94 -4.99 -9.44
CA SER A 175 -2.32 -3.75 -9.92
C SER A 175 -2.89 -2.57 -9.18
N PHE A 176 -2.07 -1.54 -8.98
CA PHE A 176 -2.53 -0.30 -8.38
C PHE A 176 -2.78 0.74 -9.48
N ALA A 177 -3.87 1.49 -9.34
CA ALA A 177 -4.18 2.62 -10.21
C ALA A 177 -4.56 3.84 -9.37
N ARG A 178 -3.92 4.98 -9.68
CA ARG A 178 -4.28 6.24 -9.02
C ARG A 178 -5.66 6.69 -9.52
N VAL A 179 -6.51 7.16 -8.62
CA VAL A 179 -7.91 7.47 -8.88
C VAL A 179 -8.14 8.54 -9.97
N ASP A 180 -7.14 9.39 -10.21
CA ASP A 180 -7.14 10.45 -11.23
C ASP A 180 -6.38 10.06 -12.51
N SER A 181 -5.88 8.82 -12.61
CA SER A 181 -5.32 8.32 -13.87
C SER A 181 -6.41 8.10 -14.89
N ASP A 182 -6.08 8.31 -16.18
CA ASP A 182 -7.03 8.16 -17.28
C ASP A 182 -7.70 6.78 -17.28
N ALA A 183 -9.03 6.81 -17.30
CA ALA A 183 -9.86 5.66 -17.60
C ALA A 183 -9.93 4.53 -16.56
N ILE A 184 -10.27 4.85 -15.30
CA ILE A 184 -10.78 3.82 -14.35
C ILE A 184 -11.85 2.95 -15.05
N GLU A 185 -12.67 3.52 -15.92
CA GLU A 185 -13.70 2.85 -16.71
C GLU A 185 -13.14 1.86 -17.73
N GLN A 186 -11.93 2.09 -18.22
CA GLN A 186 -11.24 1.18 -19.14
C GLN A 186 -10.45 0.09 -18.39
N LEU A 187 -9.98 0.40 -17.17
CA LEU A 187 -9.21 -0.51 -16.35
C LEU A 187 -10.07 -1.56 -15.66
N ILE A 188 -11.24 -1.15 -15.15
CA ILE A 188 -12.13 -2.04 -14.41
C ILE A 188 -13.32 -2.38 -15.30
N LYS A 189 -13.47 -3.67 -15.63
CA LYS A 189 -14.60 -4.17 -16.40
C LYS A 189 -15.89 -4.01 -15.59
N LYS A 190 -16.74 -3.05 -15.93
CA LYS A 190 -18.17 -3.27 -15.81
C LYS A 190 -18.71 -3.55 -17.21
N ASP A 191 -19.46 -4.64 -17.37
CA ASP A 191 -20.47 -4.74 -18.39
C ASP A 191 -21.54 -3.67 -18.12
N ASP A 192 -21.14 -2.41 -18.16
CA ASP A 192 -22.08 -1.35 -18.42
C ASP A 192 -22.58 -1.60 -19.86
N LYS A 193 -23.60 -2.44 -19.95
CA LYS A 193 -24.64 -2.17 -20.91
C LYS A 193 -25.17 -0.79 -20.49
N SER A 194 -24.43 0.26 -20.81
CA SER A 194 -25.02 1.56 -21.00
C SER A 194 -26.00 1.34 -22.13
N ILE A 195 -27.21 0.95 -21.75
CA ILE A 195 -28.35 1.04 -22.62
C ILE A 195 -28.41 2.54 -22.88
N SER A 196 -27.74 2.95 -23.97
CA SER A 196 -27.98 4.26 -24.52
C SER A 196 -29.50 4.35 -24.66
N LYS A 197 -30.10 5.28 -23.92
CA LYS A 197 -31.56 5.50 -24.02
C LYS A 197 -31.94 6.04 -25.40
N LEU A 198 -30.96 6.26 -26.26
CA LEU A 198 -31.09 6.70 -27.64
C LEU A 198 -31.18 5.46 -28.54
N SER A 199 -32.23 5.40 -29.34
CA SER A 199 -32.35 4.41 -30.39
C SER A 199 -31.21 4.58 -31.41
N ASP A 200 -30.86 3.51 -32.13
CA ASP A 200 -29.77 3.54 -33.12
C ASP A 200 -29.93 4.69 -34.14
N LYS A 201 -31.18 5.04 -34.52
CA LYS A 201 -31.49 6.20 -35.37
C LYS A 201 -31.20 7.55 -34.71
N GLU A 202 -31.36 7.67 -33.40
CA GLU A 202 -31.04 8.89 -32.66
C GLU A 202 -29.54 9.04 -32.44
N GLN A 203 -28.82 7.93 -32.29
CA GLN A 203 -27.35 7.92 -32.23
C GLN A 203 -26.71 8.35 -33.55
N GLU A 204 -27.21 7.83 -34.70
CA GLU A 204 -26.74 8.24 -36.01
C GLU A 204 -27.04 9.72 -36.29
N LYS A 205 -28.22 10.21 -35.89
CA LYS A 205 -28.58 11.61 -36.06
C LYS A 205 -27.74 12.54 -35.19
N LEU A 206 -27.40 12.13 -34.01
CA LEU A 206 -26.52 12.88 -33.10
C LEU A 206 -25.07 12.88 -33.62
N LYS A 207 -24.63 11.76 -34.18
CA LYS A 207 -23.30 11.61 -34.79
C LYS A 207 -23.14 12.50 -36.02
N SER A 208 -24.14 12.54 -36.91
CA SER A 208 -24.10 13.43 -38.06
C SER A 208 -24.14 14.91 -37.69
N GLN A 209 -24.90 15.28 -36.67
CA GLN A 209 -24.92 16.67 -36.15
C GLN A 209 -23.61 17.09 -35.47
N LEU A 210 -22.93 16.16 -34.79
CA LEU A 210 -21.62 16.43 -34.20
C LEU A 210 -20.52 16.53 -35.25
N GLU A 211 -20.58 15.72 -36.32
CA GLU A 211 -19.64 15.78 -37.43
C GLU A 211 -19.74 17.11 -38.20
N ASP A 212 -20.94 17.71 -38.26
CA ASP A 212 -21.15 19.03 -38.90
C ASP A 212 -20.66 20.21 -38.03
N VAL A 213 -20.51 20.02 -36.71
CA VAL A 213 -20.13 21.08 -35.75
C VAL A 213 -18.64 21.01 -35.37
N ILE A 214 -17.99 19.85 -35.52
CA ILE A 214 -16.57 19.70 -35.22
C ILE A 214 -15.76 20.09 -36.48
N PRO A 215 -14.93 21.15 -36.42
CA PRO A 215 -14.07 21.50 -37.56
C PRO A 215 -13.14 20.32 -37.90
N LYS A 216 -13.12 19.90 -39.15
CA LYS A 216 -12.15 18.93 -39.67
C LYS A 216 -10.77 19.57 -39.77
N GLU A 217 -10.20 19.92 -38.65
CA GLU A 217 -8.79 20.34 -38.60
C GLU A 217 -8.00 19.45 -37.64
N LYS A 218 -7.19 18.63 -38.27
CA LYS A 218 -5.92 18.06 -37.88
C LYS A 218 -5.92 17.08 -36.71
N TYR A 219 -5.92 15.81 -37.07
CA TYR A 219 -4.78 14.96 -36.66
C TYR A 219 -4.44 14.03 -37.84
#